data_4b412cfc81505690a22dfb1b6ce4b5ef
#
_entry.id   4b412cfc81505690a22dfb1b6ce4b5ef
#
_cell.length_a   1.000
_cell.length_b   1.000
_cell.length_c   1.000
_cell.angle_alpha   90.00
_cell.angle_beta   90.00
_cell.angle_gamma   90.00
#
_symmetry.space_group_name_H-M   'P 1'
#
loop_
_entity.id
_entity.type
_entity.pdbx_description
1 polymer ?
#
loop_
_entity_poly.entity_id
_entity_poly.type
_entity_poly.pdbx_seq_one_letter_code
_entity_poly.pdbx_strand_id
1 'polypeptide(L)'
;MNPRHILLFILFHLLFLSKISYAEKLYMLTDKNCLYCMVWEKEIGKIYPKTDISKQYPLTRVFVNNDVENLKQKIFKTNLTPTFVFYRNSKEIGRIEGFSSPEMFWWQVDEIIENK
;
A
#
# COMPACT_ATOMS: atom_id res chain seq x y z
N MET A 1 -10.53 16.42 43.89
CA MET A 1 -10.99 16.71 42.49
C MET A 1 -12.41 16.22 42.34
N ASN A 2 -13.31 17.06 41.82
CA ASN A 2 -14.73 16.75 41.72
C ASN A 2 -14.93 15.63 40.69
N PRO A 3 -15.74 14.56 40.92
CA PRO A 3 -15.94 13.46 39.98
C PRO A 3 -16.46 13.91 38.59
N ARG A 4 -17.12 15.05 38.53
CA ARG A 4 -17.55 15.65 37.28
C ARG A 4 -16.40 16.07 36.39
N HIS A 5 -15.30 16.55 36.96
CA HIS A 5 -14.11 16.96 36.20
C HIS A 5 -13.31 15.74 35.71
N ILE A 6 -13.28 14.66 36.50
CA ILE A 6 -12.63 13.40 36.10
C ILE A 6 -13.37 12.79 34.88
N LEU A 7 -14.71 12.80 34.94
CA LEU A 7 -15.52 12.27 33.82
C LEU A 7 -15.33 13.07 32.52
N LEU A 8 -15.27 14.41 32.61
CA LEU A 8 -15.00 15.30 31.50
C LEU A 8 -13.59 15.07 30.93
N PHE A 9 -12.60 14.82 31.78
CA PHE A 9 -11.22 14.54 31.36
C PHE A 9 -11.12 13.20 30.62
N ILE A 10 -11.82 12.19 31.13
CA ILE A 10 -11.87 10.86 30.49
C ILE A 10 -12.59 10.93 29.13
N LEU A 11 -13.71 11.66 29.05
CA LEU A 11 -14.42 11.88 27.78
C LEU A 11 -13.57 12.64 26.76
N PHE A 12 -12.83 13.64 27.21
CA PHE A 12 -11.93 14.42 26.36
C PHE A 12 -10.78 13.56 25.82
N HIS A 13 -10.20 12.67 26.65
CA HIS A 13 -9.16 11.74 26.23
C HIS A 13 -9.68 10.65 25.28
N LEU A 14 -10.90 10.16 25.48
CA LEU A 14 -11.54 9.19 24.59
C LEU A 14 -11.82 9.76 23.20
N LEU A 15 -12.10 11.06 23.09
CA LEU A 15 -12.29 11.74 21.81
C LEU A 15 -10.97 11.90 21.02
N PHE A 16 -9.82 11.93 21.71
CA PHE A 16 -8.51 12.01 21.07
C PHE A 16 -7.98 10.65 20.59
N LEU A 17 -8.51 9.52 21.09
CA LEU A 17 -8.09 8.17 20.73
C LEU A 17 -8.72 7.65 19.44
N SER A 18 -9.69 8.37 18.87
CA SER A 18 -10.40 7.93 17.66
C SER A 18 -9.84 8.48 16.35
N LYS A 19 -8.54 8.68 16.27
CA LYS A 19 -7.91 8.84 14.94
C LYS A 19 -7.79 7.46 14.31
N ILE A 20 -8.84 7.02 13.63
CA ILE A 20 -8.73 5.91 12.69
C ILE A 20 -7.81 6.41 11.57
N SER A 21 -6.53 6.14 11.71
CA SER A 21 -5.59 6.34 10.63
C SER A 21 -5.84 5.24 9.59
N TYR A 22 -6.58 5.55 8.55
CA TYR A 22 -6.65 4.69 7.39
C TYR A 22 -5.27 4.68 6.74
N ALA A 23 -4.52 3.61 6.99
CA ALA A 23 -3.19 3.45 6.43
C ALA A 23 -3.26 3.38 4.91
N GLU A 24 -2.49 4.23 4.25
CA GLU A 24 -2.21 4.10 2.82
C GLU A 24 -1.36 2.85 2.61
N LYS A 25 -1.58 2.12 1.51
CA LYS A 25 -0.92 0.84 1.25
C LYS A 25 -0.56 0.70 -0.22
N LEU A 26 0.54 0.01 -0.46
CA LEU A 26 0.91 -0.49 -1.77
C LEU A 26 0.94 -2.02 -1.71
N TYR A 27 0.15 -2.66 -2.56
CA TYR A 27 0.19 -4.10 -2.77
C TYR A 27 0.90 -4.43 -4.07
N MET A 28 1.78 -5.41 -4.02
CA MET A 28 2.42 -5.97 -5.22
C MET A 28 2.00 -7.41 -5.40
N LEU A 29 1.23 -7.68 -6.46
CA LEU A 29 1.00 -9.05 -6.90
C LEU A 29 2.28 -9.56 -7.58
N THR A 30 2.84 -10.63 -7.07
CA THR A 30 4.12 -11.18 -7.52
C THR A 30 4.08 -12.70 -7.62
N ASP A 31 5.06 -13.27 -8.29
CA ASP A 31 5.25 -14.70 -8.42
C ASP A 31 6.75 -15.02 -8.38
N LYS A 32 7.11 -16.15 -7.78
CA LYS A 32 8.50 -16.61 -7.72
C LYS A 32 9.10 -16.88 -9.10
N ASN A 33 8.27 -17.22 -10.08
CA ASN A 33 8.67 -17.52 -11.45
C ASN A 33 8.52 -16.33 -12.42
N CYS A 34 8.21 -15.15 -11.90
CA CYS A 34 8.00 -13.94 -12.69
C CYS A 34 9.32 -13.21 -12.91
N LEU A 35 9.81 -13.20 -14.15
CA LEU A 35 11.06 -12.53 -14.52
C LEU A 35 11.01 -11.02 -14.24
N TYR A 36 9.95 -10.34 -14.64
CA TYR A 36 9.78 -8.90 -14.43
C TYR A 36 9.66 -8.53 -12.95
N CYS A 37 9.09 -9.43 -12.14
CA CYS A 37 9.06 -9.27 -10.68
C CYS A 37 10.47 -9.31 -10.11
N MET A 38 11.31 -10.26 -10.57
CA MET A 38 12.71 -10.36 -10.12
C MET A 38 13.52 -9.13 -10.53
N VAL A 39 13.32 -8.62 -11.73
CA VAL A 39 13.99 -7.39 -12.20
C VAL A 39 13.56 -6.19 -11.35
N TRP A 40 12.27 -6.05 -11.08
CA TRP A 40 11.77 -5.00 -10.19
C TRP A 40 12.40 -5.08 -8.80
N GLU A 41 12.44 -6.29 -8.21
CA GLU A 41 13.05 -6.51 -6.88
C GLU A 41 14.53 -6.09 -6.86
N LYS A 42 15.25 -6.38 -7.93
CA LYS A 42 16.66 -6.02 -8.05
C LYS A 42 16.87 -4.51 -8.19
N GLU A 43 16.07 -3.84 -9.02
CA GLU A 43 16.28 -2.44 -9.39
C GLU A 43 15.57 -1.46 -8.46
N ILE A 44 14.41 -1.84 -7.93
CA ILE A 44 13.58 -0.96 -7.10
C ILE A 44 13.32 -1.53 -5.72
N GLY A 45 13.08 -2.82 -5.59
CA GLY A 45 12.67 -3.45 -4.34
C GLY A 45 13.60 -3.19 -3.16
N LYS A 46 14.90 -3.10 -3.42
CA LYS A 46 15.92 -2.81 -2.39
C LYS A 46 15.95 -1.32 -2.00
N ILE A 47 15.56 -0.45 -2.91
CA ILE A 47 15.56 1.00 -2.72
C ILE A 47 14.25 1.47 -2.12
N TYR A 48 13.15 0.83 -2.50
CA TYR A 48 11.80 1.24 -2.12
C TYR A 48 11.63 1.52 -0.61
N PRO A 49 12.10 0.64 0.32
CA PRO A 49 11.96 0.88 1.76
C PRO A 49 12.68 2.14 2.26
N LYS A 50 13.65 2.65 1.50
CA LYS A 50 14.43 3.84 1.83
C LYS A 50 13.82 5.14 1.32
N THR A 51 12.71 5.06 0.57
CA THR A 51 12.05 6.22 -0.02
C THR A 51 10.99 6.80 0.92
N ASP A 52 10.69 8.08 0.77
CA ASP A 52 9.59 8.73 1.50
C ASP A 52 8.23 8.14 1.11
N ILE A 53 8.08 7.71 -0.13
CA ILE A 53 6.88 7.04 -0.63
C ILE A 53 6.59 5.75 0.16
N SER A 54 7.61 4.97 0.51
CA SER A 54 7.44 3.74 1.28
C SER A 54 6.92 3.98 2.70
N LYS A 55 7.22 5.14 3.28
CA LYS A 55 6.69 5.54 4.59
C LYS A 55 5.20 5.85 4.50
N GLN A 56 4.77 6.46 3.41
CA GLN A 56 3.38 6.76 3.14
C GLN A 56 2.62 5.54 2.62
N TYR A 57 3.22 4.78 1.71
CA TYR A 57 2.67 3.57 1.08
C TYR A 57 3.56 2.36 1.37
N PRO A 58 3.48 1.79 2.58
CA PRO A 58 4.25 0.58 2.88
C PRO A 58 3.85 -0.57 1.95
N LEU A 59 4.85 -1.29 1.46
CA LEU A 59 4.68 -2.36 0.48
C LEU A 59 4.35 -3.69 1.14
N THR A 60 3.29 -4.33 0.66
CA THR A 60 2.96 -5.72 0.96
C THR A 60 3.00 -6.55 -0.32
N ARG A 61 3.79 -7.62 -0.33
CA ARG A 61 3.85 -8.56 -1.44
C ARG A 61 2.80 -9.64 -1.27
N VAL A 62 2.05 -9.92 -2.34
CA VAL A 62 1.04 -10.98 -2.41
C VAL A 62 1.44 -11.95 -3.51
N PHE A 63 1.75 -13.19 -3.14
CA PHE A 63 2.18 -14.22 -4.08
C PHE A 63 0.97 -14.90 -4.72
N VAL A 64 1.02 -15.08 -6.03
CA VAL A 64 -0.07 -15.67 -6.83
C VAL A 64 -0.46 -17.06 -6.33
N ASN A 65 0.52 -17.84 -5.85
CA ASN A 65 0.34 -19.24 -5.47
C ASN A 65 0.04 -19.44 -3.97
N ASN A 66 -0.16 -18.38 -3.20
CA ASN A 66 -0.53 -18.48 -1.79
C ASN A 66 -2.06 -18.48 -1.62
N ASP A 67 -2.53 -19.08 -0.50
CA ASP A 67 -3.96 -19.22 -0.12
C ASP A 67 -4.65 -17.89 0.19
N VAL A 68 -4.35 -16.84 -0.56
CA VAL A 68 -4.93 -15.50 -0.40
C VAL A 68 -5.85 -15.19 -1.56
N GLU A 69 -6.60 -16.19 -2.03
CA GLU A 69 -7.45 -16.08 -3.22
C GLU A 69 -8.46 -14.93 -3.11
N ASN A 70 -9.07 -14.78 -1.92
CA ASN A 70 -10.01 -13.69 -1.66
C ASN A 70 -9.34 -12.31 -1.78
N LEU A 71 -8.09 -12.18 -1.34
CA LEU A 71 -7.34 -10.94 -1.43
C LEU A 71 -6.96 -10.64 -2.89
N LYS A 72 -6.54 -11.67 -3.63
CA LYS A 72 -6.23 -11.53 -5.07
C LYS A 72 -7.44 -11.07 -5.86
N GLN A 73 -8.59 -11.72 -5.68
CA GLN A 73 -9.82 -11.37 -6.38
C GLN A 73 -10.32 -9.96 -6.02
N LYS A 74 -10.24 -9.62 -4.74
CA LYS A 74 -10.72 -8.32 -4.25
C LYS A 74 -9.85 -7.15 -4.71
N ILE A 75 -8.53 -7.31 -4.62
CA ILE A 75 -7.57 -6.22 -4.85
C ILE A 75 -7.10 -6.21 -6.31
N PHE A 76 -6.62 -7.34 -6.80
CA PHE A 76 -5.91 -7.34 -8.08
C PHE A 76 -6.83 -7.53 -9.28
N LYS A 77 -7.82 -8.42 -9.20
CA LYS A 77 -8.73 -8.76 -10.33
C LYS A 77 -7.97 -9.10 -11.62
N THR A 78 -6.73 -9.56 -11.49
CA THR A 78 -5.84 -9.92 -12.58
C THR A 78 -4.83 -10.95 -12.10
N ASN A 79 -4.27 -11.73 -13.02
CA ASN A 79 -3.15 -12.64 -12.77
C ASN A 79 -1.83 -12.09 -13.33
N LEU A 80 -1.84 -10.88 -13.87
CA LEU A 80 -0.63 -10.25 -14.40
C LEU A 80 0.34 -9.90 -13.27
N THR A 81 1.60 -10.37 -13.39
CA THR A 81 2.67 -10.06 -12.43
C THR A 81 3.84 -9.36 -13.12
N PRO A 82 4.45 -8.36 -12.48
CA PRO A 82 3.98 -7.71 -11.26
C PRO A 82 2.78 -6.79 -11.53
N THR A 83 1.89 -6.67 -10.55
CA THR A 83 0.85 -5.63 -10.55
C THR A 83 0.92 -4.90 -9.22
N PHE A 84 0.99 -3.58 -9.25
CA PHE A 84 1.08 -2.71 -8.08
C PHE A 84 -0.22 -1.95 -7.91
N VAL A 85 -0.83 -2.05 -6.74
CA VAL A 85 -2.11 -1.39 -6.46
C VAL A 85 -1.96 -0.47 -5.25
N PHE A 86 -2.20 0.82 -5.47
CA PHE A 86 -2.15 1.85 -4.44
C PHE A 86 -3.52 2.05 -3.83
N TYR A 87 -3.57 2.02 -2.49
CA TYR A 87 -4.77 2.22 -1.70
C TYR A 87 -4.63 3.43 -0.79
N ARG A 88 -5.69 4.22 -0.74
CA ARG A 88 -5.86 5.32 0.22
C ARG A 88 -7.29 5.27 0.75
N ASN A 89 -7.45 5.31 2.08
CA ASN A 89 -8.77 5.24 2.73
C ASN A 89 -9.59 4.02 2.28
N SER A 90 -8.93 2.86 2.18
CA SER A 90 -9.53 1.59 1.73
C SER A 90 -10.06 1.58 0.29
N LYS A 91 -9.63 2.54 -0.54
CA LYS A 91 -9.98 2.63 -1.96
C LYS A 91 -8.73 2.57 -2.83
N GLU A 92 -8.84 1.88 -3.94
CA GLU A 92 -7.80 1.94 -4.97
C GLU A 92 -7.74 3.34 -5.57
N ILE A 93 -6.56 3.95 -5.55
CA ILE A 93 -6.32 5.25 -6.18
C ILE A 93 -5.62 5.14 -7.52
N GLY A 94 -5.02 4.00 -7.82
CA GLY A 94 -4.38 3.71 -9.08
C GLY A 94 -3.60 2.42 -9.03
N ARG A 95 -3.18 1.94 -10.21
CA ARG A 95 -2.37 0.72 -10.32
C ARG A 95 -1.36 0.82 -11.45
N ILE A 96 -0.31 0.02 -11.32
CA ILE A 96 0.70 -0.19 -12.35
C ILE A 96 0.68 -1.67 -12.71
N GLU A 97 0.43 -2.00 -13.96
CA GLU A 97 0.45 -3.36 -14.46
C GLU A 97 1.73 -3.60 -15.25
N GLY A 98 2.50 -4.60 -14.82
CA GLY A 98 3.79 -4.91 -15.39
C GLY A 98 4.92 -4.00 -14.88
N PHE A 99 6.11 -4.20 -15.43
CA PHE A 99 7.30 -3.41 -15.13
C PHE A 99 8.16 -3.28 -16.38
N SER A 100 8.44 -2.07 -16.80
CA SER A 100 9.26 -1.79 -18.00
C SER A 100 10.63 -1.24 -17.64
N SER A 101 10.68 -0.18 -16.82
CA SER A 101 11.93 0.44 -16.37
C SER A 101 11.74 1.17 -15.04
N PRO A 102 12.82 1.44 -14.29
CA PRO A 102 12.75 2.26 -13.07
C PRO A 102 12.14 3.64 -13.31
N GLU A 103 12.54 4.31 -14.38
CA GLU A 103 12.06 5.65 -14.72
C GLU A 103 10.54 5.66 -14.95
N MET A 104 10.04 4.70 -15.71
CA MET A 104 8.62 4.57 -15.99
C MET A 104 7.84 4.21 -14.72
N PHE A 105 8.37 3.34 -13.88
CA PHE A 105 7.75 2.97 -12.61
C PHE A 105 7.56 4.21 -11.72
N TRP A 106 8.62 4.98 -11.49
CA TRP A 106 8.56 6.16 -10.64
C TRP A 106 7.67 7.25 -11.21
N TRP A 107 7.69 7.43 -12.54
CA TRP A 107 6.76 8.36 -13.19
C TRP A 107 5.29 7.96 -12.97
N GLN A 108 4.97 6.68 -13.13
CA GLN A 108 3.60 6.17 -12.87
C GLN A 108 3.20 6.31 -11.40
N VAL A 109 4.13 6.09 -10.47
CA VAL A 109 3.90 6.30 -9.03
C VAL A 109 3.54 7.77 -8.76
N ASP A 110 4.33 8.69 -9.30
CA ASP A 110 4.08 10.12 -9.14
C ASP A 110 2.71 10.52 -9.71
N GLU A 111 2.36 10.05 -10.89
CA GLU A 111 1.05 10.29 -11.51
C GLU A 111 -0.10 9.79 -10.62
N ILE A 112 0.03 8.62 -10.03
CA ILE A 112 -1.01 8.05 -9.15
C ILE A 112 -1.17 8.88 -7.88
N ILE A 113 -0.06 9.31 -7.27
CA ILE A 113 -0.07 9.99 -5.99
C ILE A 113 -0.47 11.46 -6.13
N GLU A 114 0.00 12.15 -7.17
CA GLU A 114 -0.25 13.58 -7.39
C GLU A 114 -1.67 13.87 -7.88
N ASN A 115 -2.27 12.97 -8.66
CA ASN A 115 -3.59 13.18 -9.27
C ASN A 115 -4.76 12.85 -8.32
N LYS A 116 -4.55 12.90 -6.98
CA LYS A 116 -5.60 12.54 -5.99
C LYS A 116 -5.92 13.66 -5.00
#